data_6f9497cff91d9ebacb465d47a9d08983
#
_entry.id   6f9497cff91d9ebacb465d47a9d08983
#
_cell.length_a   1.000
_cell.length_b   1.000
_cell.length_c   1.000
_cell.angle_alpha   90.00
_cell.angle_beta   90.00
_cell.angle_gamma   90.00
#
_symmetry.space_group_name_H-M   'P 1'
#
loop_
_entity.id
_entity.type
_entity.pdbx_description
1 polymer ?
#
loop_
_entity_poly.entity_id
_entity_poly.type
_entity_poly.pdbx_seq_one_letter_code
_entity_poly.pdbx_strand_id
1 'polypeptide(L)'
;MNQKTAADYSTITPKIRELAQLSLDNSNIDKELYTKYHVYRGLRDLDGNGVLTGLTEISDIISSKMQDGHKVSCEGELYYRGISIQDIVKGFISEKRYGFEEVTYLLLFGNLPTRDQLQEFCDLLAYYRTLPTGFVRDIIMKAPSKDMMNALARCVLTMYSYDTNADDISIPNVLRQCLQLIALFPLFSVYGYQAYSHYHDGKSLFIHAPVPELSTAENILYTLRADSSYTELEARILDVALVLHAEHGGGNNSTFTTHVVSSSGTDTYSTIAASLGSLKGPKHGGANIKVVQMIEDMKASVSDWEDEDEIRAYLKALLNKQAFDKSGLIYGMGHAVYSLSDPRANIFKSFVKSLSDEKGLGKEFALYSLVERLAPEVIAKERKIYKGVSANIDFYSGFVYSMLNLPLELYTPIFAVSRIAGWSAHRIEELVNAGKIIRPSYMNVMPKREYVRMDDRK
;
A
#
# COMPACT_ATOMS: atom_id res chain seq x y z
N MET A 1 13.72 -6.55 -41.00
CA MET A 1 12.95 -6.93 -39.80
C MET A 1 11.90 -5.84 -39.56
N ASN A 2 10.61 -6.18 -39.69
CA ASN A 2 9.56 -5.22 -39.36
C ASN A 2 9.63 -4.91 -37.85
N GLN A 3 9.80 -3.63 -37.49
CA GLN A 3 9.73 -3.20 -36.09
C GLN A 3 8.31 -3.45 -35.57
N LYS A 4 8.20 -4.25 -34.51
CA LYS A 4 6.92 -4.48 -33.82
C LYS A 4 6.46 -3.19 -33.13
N THR A 5 5.22 -2.82 -33.34
CA THR A 5 4.56 -1.69 -32.65
C THR A 5 4.09 -2.09 -31.24
N ALA A 6 3.73 -1.14 -30.40
CA ALA A 6 3.12 -1.43 -29.09
C ALA A 6 1.84 -2.30 -29.21
N ALA A 7 1.06 -2.12 -30.28
CA ALA A 7 -0.11 -2.94 -30.57
C ALA A 7 0.25 -4.42 -30.81
N ASP A 8 1.39 -4.72 -31.45
CA ASP A 8 1.83 -6.08 -31.71
C ASP A 8 2.14 -6.86 -30.43
N TYR A 9 2.57 -6.15 -29.37
CA TYR A 9 2.82 -6.78 -28.05
C TYR A 9 1.57 -6.94 -27.17
N SER A 10 0.49 -6.22 -27.48
CA SER A 10 -0.72 -6.16 -26.65
C SER A 10 -1.89 -6.93 -27.27
N THR A 11 -1.78 -7.36 -28.54
CA THR A 11 -2.88 -7.98 -29.28
C THR A 11 -3.11 -9.42 -28.84
N ILE A 12 -4.34 -9.72 -28.38
CA ILE A 12 -4.80 -11.08 -28.13
C ILE A 12 -5.28 -11.67 -29.46
N THR A 13 -4.43 -12.50 -30.08
CA THR A 13 -4.74 -13.15 -31.35
C THR A 13 -5.80 -14.25 -31.19
N PRO A 14 -6.48 -14.69 -32.26
CA PRO A 14 -7.40 -15.85 -32.21
C PRO A 14 -6.71 -17.10 -31.64
N LYS A 15 -5.45 -17.35 -32.03
CA LYS A 15 -4.68 -18.50 -31.52
C LYS A 15 -4.44 -18.42 -30.01
N ILE A 16 -4.14 -17.22 -29.46
CA ILE A 16 -4.01 -17.02 -28.01
C ILE A 16 -5.34 -17.30 -27.29
N ARG A 17 -6.49 -16.93 -27.88
CA ARG A 17 -7.81 -17.23 -27.29
C ARG A 17 -8.09 -18.74 -27.23
N GLU A 18 -7.80 -19.45 -28.31
CA GLU A 18 -7.91 -20.93 -28.38
C GLU A 18 -7.06 -21.60 -27.30
N LEU A 19 -5.77 -21.23 -27.19
CA LEU A 19 -4.86 -21.80 -26.20
C LEU A 19 -5.27 -21.40 -24.77
N ALA A 20 -5.80 -20.21 -24.56
CA ALA A 20 -6.32 -19.76 -23.26
C ALA A 20 -7.51 -20.62 -22.82
N GLN A 21 -8.40 -21.01 -23.77
CA GLN A 21 -9.51 -21.92 -23.45
C GLN A 21 -9.00 -23.29 -22.98
N LEU A 22 -8.00 -23.87 -23.66
CA LEU A 22 -7.37 -25.11 -23.21
C LEU A 22 -6.78 -24.99 -21.80
N SER A 23 -6.18 -23.84 -21.47
CA SER A 23 -5.65 -23.59 -20.13
C SER A 23 -6.76 -23.50 -19.08
N LEU A 24 -7.89 -22.85 -19.40
CA LEU A 24 -9.04 -22.74 -18.51
C LEU A 24 -9.66 -24.12 -18.22
N ASP A 25 -9.83 -24.94 -19.26
CA ASP A 25 -10.45 -26.27 -19.15
C ASP A 25 -9.59 -27.21 -18.29
N ASN A 26 -8.25 -27.06 -18.33
CA ASN A 26 -7.32 -27.94 -17.64
C ASN A 26 -6.75 -27.40 -16.31
N SER A 27 -7.06 -26.17 -15.94
CA SER A 27 -6.52 -25.53 -14.71
C SER A 27 -7.56 -25.35 -13.61
N ASN A 28 -8.76 -25.83 -13.78
CA ASN A 28 -9.83 -25.70 -12.78
C ASN A 28 -9.71 -26.80 -11.71
N ILE A 29 -9.42 -26.39 -10.48
CA ILE A 29 -9.39 -27.30 -9.32
C ILE A 29 -10.77 -27.27 -8.66
N ASP A 30 -11.38 -28.46 -8.44
CA ASP A 30 -12.65 -28.58 -7.73
C ASP A 30 -12.56 -27.98 -6.35
N LYS A 31 -13.51 -27.09 -6.05
CA LYS A 31 -13.56 -26.36 -4.78
C LYS A 31 -13.74 -27.28 -3.57
N GLU A 32 -14.38 -28.42 -3.73
CA GLU A 32 -14.57 -29.40 -2.66
C GLU A 32 -13.24 -29.99 -2.16
N LEU A 33 -12.23 -30.08 -3.03
CA LEU A 33 -10.91 -30.57 -2.66
C LEU A 33 -10.22 -29.68 -1.63
N TYR A 34 -10.47 -28.37 -1.62
CA TYR A 34 -9.91 -27.48 -0.61
C TYR A 34 -10.44 -27.82 0.79
N THR A 35 -11.71 -28.14 0.91
CA THR A 35 -12.32 -28.59 2.15
C THR A 35 -11.85 -30.00 2.52
N LYS A 36 -11.86 -30.94 1.56
CA LYS A 36 -11.42 -32.31 1.76
C LYS A 36 -9.99 -32.42 2.28
N TYR A 37 -9.09 -31.58 1.80
CA TYR A 37 -7.68 -31.60 2.19
C TYR A 37 -7.31 -30.55 3.22
N HIS A 38 -8.29 -29.87 3.84
CA HIS A 38 -8.08 -28.81 4.84
C HIS A 38 -7.08 -27.74 4.39
N VAL A 39 -7.20 -27.28 3.15
CA VAL A 39 -6.30 -26.26 2.60
C VAL A 39 -6.61 -24.87 3.14
N TYR A 40 -5.65 -24.25 3.78
CA TYR A 40 -5.75 -22.87 4.29
C TYR A 40 -5.58 -21.85 3.16
N ARG A 41 -6.68 -21.53 2.47
CA ARG A 41 -6.66 -20.55 1.36
C ARG A 41 -6.31 -19.16 1.87
N GLY A 42 -5.29 -18.55 1.22
CA GLY A 42 -4.77 -17.27 1.68
C GLY A 42 -4.06 -17.34 3.03
N LEU A 43 -3.56 -18.53 3.41
CA LEU A 43 -2.90 -18.79 4.72
C LEU A 43 -3.80 -18.41 5.91
N ARG A 44 -5.11 -18.72 5.78
CA ARG A 44 -6.09 -18.54 6.87
C ARG A 44 -6.82 -19.86 7.14
N ASP A 45 -7.05 -20.13 8.42
CA ASP A 45 -7.89 -21.25 8.84
C ASP A 45 -9.39 -21.00 8.51
N LEU A 46 -10.24 -21.97 8.82
CA LEU A 46 -11.68 -21.89 8.57
C LEU A 46 -12.38 -20.78 9.38
N ASP A 47 -11.80 -20.40 10.51
CA ASP A 47 -12.28 -19.32 11.37
C ASP A 47 -11.73 -17.94 10.94
N GLY A 48 -10.89 -17.91 9.88
CA GLY A 48 -10.28 -16.70 9.34
C GLY A 48 -9.04 -16.23 10.08
N ASN A 49 -8.49 -17.00 11.04
CA ASN A 49 -7.23 -16.66 11.69
C ASN A 49 -6.07 -16.92 10.73
N GLY A 50 -5.05 -16.02 10.76
CA GLY A 50 -3.83 -16.22 9.99
C GLY A 50 -3.03 -17.42 10.49
N VAL A 51 -2.42 -18.17 9.58
CA VAL A 51 -1.44 -19.20 9.93
C VAL A 51 -0.18 -18.50 10.44
N LEU A 52 0.30 -18.89 11.62
CA LEU A 52 1.55 -18.37 12.18
C LEU A 52 2.72 -18.90 11.35
N THR A 53 3.40 -18.01 10.62
CA THR A 53 4.48 -18.33 9.69
C THR A 53 5.84 -17.79 10.10
N GLY A 54 5.90 -16.86 11.06
CA GLY A 54 7.14 -16.25 11.52
C GLY A 54 6.94 -15.43 12.79
N LEU A 55 8.02 -14.90 13.30
CA LEU A 55 8.08 -13.98 14.43
C LEU A 55 8.62 -12.64 13.96
N THR A 56 8.19 -11.55 14.59
CA THR A 56 8.70 -10.20 14.31
C THR A 56 8.72 -9.35 15.57
N GLU A 57 9.68 -8.46 15.66
CA GLU A 57 9.75 -7.40 16.68
C GLU A 57 9.41 -6.02 16.10
N ILE A 58 9.07 -5.94 14.79
CA ILE A 58 8.88 -4.66 14.10
C ILE A 58 7.55 -4.01 14.49
N SER A 59 6.47 -4.81 14.50
CA SER A 59 5.14 -4.28 14.83
C SER A 59 4.23 -5.35 15.43
N ASP A 60 3.25 -4.88 16.20
CA ASP A 60 2.18 -5.73 16.73
C ASP A 60 0.81 -5.13 16.41
N ILE A 61 -0.14 -5.99 16.04
CA ILE A 61 -1.50 -5.63 15.63
C ILE A 61 -2.48 -6.43 16.48
N ILE A 62 -3.20 -5.74 17.35
CA ILE A 62 -4.17 -6.35 18.25
C ILE A 62 -5.58 -5.97 17.79
N SER A 63 -6.43 -6.97 17.60
CA SER A 63 -7.85 -6.80 17.23
C SER A 63 -8.79 -7.68 18.04
N SER A 64 -8.21 -8.53 18.91
CA SER A 64 -8.95 -9.42 19.79
C SER A 64 -8.11 -9.79 21.00
N LYS A 65 -8.77 -10.02 22.12
CA LYS A 65 -8.16 -10.45 23.40
C LYS A 65 -8.81 -11.74 23.87
N MET A 66 -8.08 -12.53 24.64
CA MET A 66 -8.66 -13.70 25.31
C MET A 66 -9.43 -13.26 26.54
N GLN A 67 -10.72 -13.59 26.63
CA GLN A 67 -11.58 -13.36 27.78
C GLN A 67 -12.30 -14.67 28.11
N ASP A 68 -12.13 -15.17 29.31
CA ASP A 68 -12.72 -16.43 29.81
C ASP A 68 -12.47 -17.65 28.88
N GLY A 69 -11.26 -17.71 28.28
CA GLY A 69 -10.87 -18.79 27.37
C GLY A 69 -11.41 -18.65 25.93
N HIS A 70 -12.16 -17.58 25.63
CA HIS A 70 -12.68 -17.29 24.29
C HIS A 70 -12.01 -16.05 23.70
N LYS A 71 -11.84 -16.07 22.38
CA LYS A 71 -11.33 -14.93 21.62
C LYS A 71 -12.45 -13.91 21.40
N VAL A 72 -12.32 -12.72 21.99
CA VAL A 72 -13.29 -11.62 21.87
C VAL A 72 -12.66 -10.48 21.11
N SER A 73 -13.39 -9.88 20.14
CA SER A 73 -12.96 -8.69 19.44
C SER A 73 -12.79 -7.51 20.41
N CYS A 74 -11.73 -6.74 20.24
CA CYS A 74 -11.48 -5.51 20.97
C CYS A 74 -11.21 -4.35 20.01
N GLU A 75 -11.12 -3.12 20.54
CA GLU A 75 -10.63 -1.98 19.80
C GLU A 75 -9.26 -2.28 19.21
N GLY A 76 -9.04 -1.84 17.97
CA GLY A 76 -7.79 -2.08 17.28
C GLY A 76 -6.63 -1.33 17.94
N GLU A 77 -5.51 -2.02 18.12
CA GLU A 77 -4.26 -1.43 18.60
C GLU A 77 -3.17 -1.71 17.58
N LEU A 78 -2.25 -0.77 17.40
CA LEU A 78 -1.07 -0.90 16.55
C LEU A 78 0.14 -0.36 17.30
N TYR A 79 1.18 -1.17 17.34
CA TYR A 79 2.44 -0.84 17.98
C TYR A 79 3.58 -0.92 16.98
N TYR A 80 4.46 0.06 16.97
CA TYR A 80 5.74 0.03 16.25
C TYR A 80 6.85 -0.16 17.27
N ARG A 81 7.59 -1.25 17.17
CA ARG A 81 8.65 -1.62 18.13
C ARG A 81 8.17 -1.52 19.60
N GLY A 82 6.94 -1.94 19.86
CA GLY A 82 6.36 -1.92 21.19
C GLY A 82 5.78 -0.57 21.66
N ILE A 83 5.87 0.49 20.85
CA ILE A 83 5.31 1.81 21.17
C ILE A 83 4.00 1.99 20.41
N SER A 84 2.93 2.40 21.13
CA SER A 84 1.62 2.65 20.55
C SER A 84 1.69 3.73 19.46
N ILE A 85 1.04 3.49 18.33
CA ILE A 85 0.97 4.47 17.23
C ILE A 85 0.31 5.78 17.68
N GLN A 86 -0.66 5.72 18.60
CA GLN A 86 -1.29 6.91 19.16
C GLN A 86 -0.28 7.76 19.94
N ASP A 87 0.56 7.11 20.75
CA ASP A 87 1.56 7.81 21.55
C ASP A 87 2.66 8.41 20.68
N ILE A 88 3.09 7.67 19.64
CA ILE A 88 4.05 8.17 18.64
C ILE A 88 3.52 9.43 17.99
N VAL A 89 2.29 9.40 17.44
CA VAL A 89 1.70 10.55 16.75
C VAL A 89 1.48 11.72 17.71
N LYS A 90 0.96 11.47 18.92
CA LYS A 90 0.79 12.49 19.94
C LYS A 90 2.14 13.12 20.34
N GLY A 91 3.19 12.33 20.43
CA GLY A 91 4.54 12.77 20.78
C GLY A 91 5.05 13.83 19.82
N PHE A 92 5.27 13.48 18.55
CA PHE A 92 5.87 14.42 17.60
C PHE A 92 4.97 15.62 17.27
N ILE A 93 3.63 15.44 17.29
CA ILE A 93 2.68 16.56 17.08
C ILE A 93 2.76 17.56 18.22
N SER A 94 2.79 17.10 19.50
CA SER A 94 2.88 17.99 20.66
C SER A 94 4.18 18.81 20.68
N GLU A 95 5.24 18.25 20.09
CA GLU A 95 6.55 18.91 19.96
C GLU A 95 6.69 19.70 18.64
N LYS A 96 5.63 19.75 17.82
CA LYS A 96 5.60 20.43 16.52
C LYS A 96 6.69 19.94 15.56
N ARG A 97 7.01 18.64 15.59
CA ARG A 97 7.99 17.99 14.70
C ARG A 97 7.29 17.20 13.60
N TYR A 98 8.03 16.82 12.57
CA TYR A 98 7.66 15.79 11.62
C TYR A 98 8.02 14.42 12.20
N GLY A 99 7.19 13.40 11.93
CA GLY A 99 7.30 12.08 12.58
C GLY A 99 7.81 10.98 11.66
N PHE A 100 7.77 11.15 10.33
CA PHE A 100 8.08 10.04 9.42
C PHE A 100 9.53 9.56 9.51
N GLU A 101 10.49 10.49 9.59
CA GLU A 101 11.90 10.15 9.75
C GLU A 101 12.18 9.48 11.11
N GLU A 102 11.55 9.98 12.18
CA GLU A 102 11.64 9.38 13.53
C GLU A 102 11.07 7.95 13.54
N VAL A 103 9.91 7.74 12.92
CA VAL A 103 9.29 6.41 12.80
C VAL A 103 10.12 5.48 11.92
N THR A 104 10.70 5.99 10.84
CA THR A 104 11.62 5.22 9.99
C THR A 104 12.84 4.76 10.79
N TYR A 105 13.42 5.64 11.58
CA TYR A 105 14.50 5.31 12.50
C TYR A 105 14.08 4.24 13.51
N LEU A 106 12.93 4.44 14.17
CA LEU A 106 12.40 3.47 15.13
C LEU A 106 12.21 2.07 14.54
N LEU A 107 11.60 1.99 13.36
CA LEU A 107 11.35 0.69 12.68
C LEU A 107 12.67 -0.02 12.32
N LEU A 108 13.65 0.72 11.82
CA LEU A 108 14.94 0.16 11.40
C LEU A 108 15.84 -0.23 12.58
N PHE A 109 15.88 0.57 13.63
CA PHE A 109 16.89 0.45 14.70
C PHE A 109 16.32 0.03 16.07
N GLY A 110 15.01 -0.05 16.20
CA GLY A 110 14.34 -0.61 17.39
C GLY A 110 14.10 0.36 18.54
N ASN A 111 14.69 1.55 18.53
CA ASN A 111 14.53 2.57 19.57
C ASN A 111 14.25 3.94 18.96
N LEU A 112 13.57 4.82 19.71
CA LEU A 112 13.43 6.22 19.32
C LEU A 112 14.80 6.90 19.33
N PRO A 113 15.10 7.75 18.32
CA PRO A 113 16.35 8.50 18.27
C PRO A 113 16.40 9.61 19.32
N THR A 114 17.60 9.92 19.81
CA THR A 114 17.84 11.23 20.43
C THR A 114 17.71 12.34 19.39
N ARG A 115 17.69 13.60 19.81
CA ARG A 115 17.62 14.75 18.90
C ARG A 115 18.81 14.74 17.91
N ASP A 116 20.01 14.48 18.39
CA ASP A 116 21.22 14.47 17.56
C ASP A 116 21.19 13.30 16.58
N GLN A 117 20.79 12.11 17.03
CA GLN A 117 20.63 10.93 16.18
C GLN A 117 19.55 11.15 15.08
N LEU A 118 18.45 11.82 15.43
CA LEU A 118 17.42 12.14 14.42
C LEU A 118 17.97 13.11 13.39
N GLN A 119 18.71 14.15 13.81
CA GLN A 119 19.32 15.09 12.87
C GLN A 119 20.31 14.41 11.94
N GLU A 120 21.25 13.61 12.50
CA GLU A 120 22.22 12.83 11.71
C GLU A 120 21.50 11.90 10.71
N PHE A 121 20.39 11.30 11.11
CA PHE A 121 19.59 10.44 10.25
C PHE A 121 18.89 11.21 9.13
N CYS A 122 18.33 12.37 9.42
CA CYS A 122 17.75 13.26 8.41
C CYS A 122 18.80 13.73 7.39
N ASP A 123 19.99 14.12 7.87
CA ASP A 123 21.10 14.50 7.01
C ASP A 123 21.57 13.36 6.10
N LEU A 124 21.58 12.14 6.62
CA LEU A 124 21.91 10.93 5.85
C LEU A 124 20.87 10.65 4.76
N LEU A 125 19.58 10.77 5.08
CA LEU A 125 18.51 10.63 4.08
C LEU A 125 18.58 11.74 3.03
N ALA A 126 18.89 12.98 3.42
CA ALA A 126 19.09 14.09 2.51
C ALA A 126 20.27 13.82 1.55
N TYR A 127 21.37 13.31 2.05
CA TYR A 127 22.53 12.89 1.24
C TYR A 127 22.14 11.83 0.19
N TYR A 128 21.33 10.82 0.56
CA TYR A 128 20.88 9.79 -0.37
C TYR A 128 19.76 10.26 -1.32
N ARG A 129 19.18 11.43 -1.12
CA ARG A 129 18.09 11.99 -1.96
C ARG A 129 18.63 12.58 -3.26
N THR A 130 19.59 11.90 -3.88
CA THR A 130 20.23 12.31 -5.13
C THR A 130 20.20 11.16 -6.13
N LEU A 131 19.65 11.40 -7.32
CA LEU A 131 19.60 10.41 -8.40
C LEU A 131 20.90 10.37 -9.20
N PRO A 132 21.27 9.22 -9.77
CA PRO A 132 22.40 9.14 -10.70
C PRO A 132 22.26 10.09 -11.88
N THR A 133 23.38 10.60 -12.38
CA THR A 133 23.40 11.51 -13.53
C THR A 133 22.65 10.91 -14.73
N GLY A 134 21.73 11.68 -15.30
CA GLY A 134 20.92 11.25 -16.45
C GLY A 134 19.74 10.34 -16.10
N PHE A 135 19.60 9.85 -14.88
CA PHE A 135 18.56 8.89 -14.49
C PHE A 135 17.14 9.39 -14.81
N VAL A 136 16.84 10.64 -14.50
CA VAL A 136 15.52 11.24 -14.81
C VAL A 136 15.25 11.20 -16.31
N ARG A 137 16.19 11.66 -17.12
CA ARG A 137 16.05 11.73 -18.59
C ARG A 137 15.97 10.33 -19.22
N ASP A 138 16.87 9.42 -18.83
CA ASP A 138 17.10 8.17 -19.56
C ASP A 138 16.21 7.03 -19.06
N ILE A 139 15.73 7.08 -17.81
CA ILE A 139 14.93 6.03 -17.19
C ILE A 139 13.48 6.48 -16.96
N ILE A 140 13.28 7.62 -16.29
CA ILE A 140 11.94 8.06 -15.92
C ILE A 140 11.20 8.62 -17.13
N MET A 141 11.82 9.57 -17.85
CA MET A 141 11.16 10.29 -18.95
C MET A 141 11.13 9.52 -20.26
N LYS A 142 12.08 8.62 -20.52
CA LYS A 142 12.17 7.91 -21.81
C LYS A 142 11.02 6.93 -22.07
N ALA A 143 10.41 6.36 -21.01
CA ALA A 143 9.30 5.45 -21.10
C ALA A 143 8.26 5.74 -19.99
N PRO A 144 7.54 6.88 -20.09
CA PRO A 144 6.54 7.25 -19.09
C PRO A 144 5.44 6.16 -19.05
N SER A 145 5.06 5.77 -17.84
CA SER A 145 4.03 4.76 -17.62
C SER A 145 2.72 5.44 -17.22
N LYS A 146 1.59 4.86 -17.67
CA LYS A 146 0.26 5.24 -17.12
C LYS A 146 0.04 4.71 -15.70
N ASP A 147 0.89 3.81 -15.25
CA ASP A 147 0.85 3.20 -13.92
C ASP A 147 2.11 3.61 -13.15
N MET A 148 1.93 4.45 -12.14
CA MET A 148 3.03 4.99 -11.34
C MET A 148 3.72 3.91 -10.50
N MET A 149 3.01 2.88 -10.05
CA MET A 149 3.63 1.76 -9.35
C MET A 149 4.55 0.95 -10.26
N ASN A 150 4.20 0.83 -11.55
CA ASN A 150 5.10 0.24 -12.55
C ASN A 150 6.33 1.13 -12.79
N ALA A 151 6.13 2.45 -12.91
CA ALA A 151 7.24 3.40 -13.03
C ALA A 151 8.20 3.29 -11.85
N LEU A 152 7.67 3.27 -10.62
CA LEU A 152 8.42 3.14 -9.38
C LEU A 152 9.22 1.83 -9.34
N ALA A 153 8.59 0.69 -9.64
CA ALA A 153 9.25 -0.62 -9.66
C ALA A 153 10.39 -0.69 -10.70
N ARG A 154 10.20 -0.09 -11.89
CA ARG A 154 11.27 0.01 -12.89
C ARG A 154 12.45 0.86 -12.41
N CYS A 155 12.17 1.97 -11.72
CA CYS A 155 13.23 2.78 -11.12
C CYS A 155 14.02 1.98 -10.10
N VAL A 156 13.34 1.25 -9.21
CA VAL A 156 13.98 0.39 -8.21
C VAL A 156 14.88 -0.67 -8.87
N LEU A 157 14.35 -1.43 -9.84
CA LEU A 157 15.13 -2.44 -10.55
C LEU A 157 16.30 -1.85 -11.33
N THR A 158 16.16 -0.63 -11.86
CA THR A 158 17.23 0.03 -12.60
C THR A 158 18.35 0.49 -11.67
N MET A 159 18.05 0.85 -10.41
CA MET A 159 19.07 1.21 -9.41
C MET A 159 20.08 0.09 -9.18
N TYR A 160 19.69 -1.18 -9.31
CA TYR A 160 20.62 -2.32 -9.29
C TYR A 160 21.82 -2.12 -10.21
N SER A 161 21.60 -1.62 -11.43
CA SER A 161 22.67 -1.41 -12.43
C SER A 161 23.62 -0.25 -12.10
N TYR A 162 23.26 0.60 -11.15
CA TYR A 162 24.10 1.69 -10.66
C TYR A 162 24.84 1.35 -9.36
N ASP A 163 24.52 0.20 -8.74
CA ASP A 163 25.11 -0.26 -7.50
C ASP A 163 26.15 -1.36 -7.78
N THR A 164 27.42 -1.05 -7.59
CA THR A 164 28.52 -2.02 -7.79
C THR A 164 28.53 -3.18 -6.79
N ASN A 165 27.78 -3.05 -5.69
CA ASN A 165 27.63 -4.06 -4.65
C ASN A 165 26.17 -4.54 -4.51
N ALA A 166 25.45 -4.59 -5.63
CA ALA A 166 24.00 -4.87 -5.66
C ALA A 166 23.66 -6.21 -4.99
N ASP A 167 24.45 -7.24 -5.21
CA ASP A 167 24.23 -8.61 -4.72
C ASP A 167 24.79 -8.88 -3.30
N ASP A 168 25.50 -7.93 -2.71
CA ASP A 168 26.00 -8.07 -1.34
C ASP A 168 24.84 -7.92 -0.34
N ILE A 169 24.46 -9.03 0.30
CA ILE A 169 23.41 -9.10 1.31
C ILE A 169 23.92 -8.95 2.75
N SER A 170 25.15 -8.52 2.94
CA SER A 170 25.62 -8.12 4.28
C SER A 170 24.75 -7.01 4.86
N ILE A 171 24.50 -7.06 6.16
CA ILE A 171 23.58 -6.10 6.82
C ILE A 171 23.99 -4.63 6.58
N PRO A 172 25.28 -4.24 6.65
CA PRO A 172 25.67 -2.85 6.34
C PRO A 172 25.29 -2.44 4.90
N ASN A 173 25.48 -3.33 3.91
CA ASN A 173 25.15 -3.02 2.52
C ASN A 173 23.64 -2.99 2.29
N VAL A 174 22.89 -3.95 2.84
CA VAL A 174 21.40 -3.96 2.76
C VAL A 174 20.82 -2.70 3.42
N LEU A 175 21.33 -2.30 4.59
CA LEU A 175 20.91 -1.07 5.26
C LEU A 175 21.18 0.17 4.36
N ARG A 176 22.37 0.28 3.77
CA ARG A 176 22.70 1.34 2.81
C ARG A 176 21.72 1.37 1.66
N GLN A 177 21.42 0.23 1.04
CA GLN A 177 20.48 0.12 -0.07
C GLN A 177 19.05 0.53 0.34
N CYS A 178 18.61 0.07 1.51
CA CYS A 178 17.30 0.43 2.07
C CYS A 178 17.17 1.94 2.32
N LEU A 179 18.17 2.56 2.96
CA LEU A 179 18.17 4.01 3.22
C LEU A 179 18.17 4.83 1.93
N GLN A 180 18.94 4.39 0.93
CA GLN A 180 18.93 5.01 -0.39
C GLN A 180 17.57 4.91 -1.05
N LEU A 181 16.91 3.75 -1.03
CA LEU A 181 15.58 3.58 -1.60
C LEU A 181 14.52 4.38 -0.82
N ILE A 182 14.58 4.42 0.51
CA ILE A 182 13.67 5.25 1.33
C ILE A 182 13.76 6.72 0.91
N ALA A 183 14.99 7.23 0.71
CA ALA A 183 15.21 8.61 0.29
C ALA A 183 14.78 8.90 -1.16
N LEU A 184 14.87 7.91 -2.06
CA LEU A 184 14.58 8.06 -3.49
C LEU A 184 13.12 7.80 -3.89
N PHE A 185 12.35 7.04 -3.11
CA PHE A 185 10.95 6.70 -3.43
C PHE A 185 10.07 7.92 -3.68
N PRO A 186 10.15 9.01 -2.88
CA PRO A 186 9.44 10.25 -3.18
C PRO A 186 9.76 10.80 -4.58
N LEU A 187 11.05 10.84 -4.94
CA LEU A 187 11.49 11.36 -6.24
C LEU A 187 11.05 10.45 -7.40
N PHE A 188 11.16 9.13 -7.27
CA PHE A 188 10.67 8.19 -8.28
C PHE A 188 9.17 8.36 -8.52
N SER A 189 8.40 8.54 -7.44
CA SER A 189 6.95 8.71 -7.51
C SER A 189 6.58 10.04 -8.18
N VAL A 190 7.13 11.15 -7.69
CA VAL A 190 6.80 12.49 -8.19
C VAL A 190 7.29 12.69 -9.61
N TYR A 191 8.55 12.35 -9.91
CA TYR A 191 9.09 12.51 -11.26
C TYR A 191 8.44 11.56 -12.26
N GLY A 192 8.08 10.35 -11.84
CA GLY A 192 7.26 9.42 -12.63
C GLY A 192 5.94 10.04 -13.02
N TYR A 193 5.26 10.70 -12.06
CA TYR A 193 4.01 11.41 -12.32
C TYR A 193 4.22 12.63 -13.23
N GLN A 194 5.27 13.43 -13.05
CA GLN A 194 5.56 14.56 -13.92
C GLN A 194 5.79 14.11 -15.37
N ALA A 195 6.51 13.00 -15.56
CA ALA A 195 6.69 12.42 -16.89
C ALA A 195 5.35 11.95 -17.48
N TYR A 196 4.53 11.23 -16.70
CA TYR A 196 3.19 10.80 -17.10
C TYR A 196 2.33 12.00 -17.52
N SER A 197 2.20 12.98 -16.64
CA SER A 197 1.37 14.18 -16.85
C SER A 197 1.80 14.97 -18.10
N HIS A 198 3.11 15.05 -18.34
CA HIS A 198 3.64 15.72 -19.55
C HIS A 198 3.31 14.95 -20.82
N TYR A 199 3.63 13.66 -20.88
CA TYR A 199 3.52 12.87 -22.11
C TYR A 199 2.11 12.35 -22.42
N HIS A 200 1.27 12.15 -21.40
CA HIS A 200 -0.08 11.61 -21.58
C HIS A 200 -1.18 12.65 -21.42
N ASP A 201 -1.00 13.65 -20.53
CA ASP A 201 -2.00 14.70 -20.30
C ASP A 201 -1.65 16.02 -21.02
N GLY A 202 -0.47 16.11 -21.66
CA GLY A 202 -0.03 17.30 -22.37
C GLY A 202 0.29 18.52 -21.48
N LYS A 203 0.51 18.30 -20.16
CA LYS A 203 0.83 19.37 -19.22
C LYS A 203 2.30 19.79 -19.31
N SER A 204 2.61 21.00 -18.81
CA SER A 204 3.99 21.47 -18.73
C SER A 204 4.83 20.56 -17.84
N LEU A 205 6.05 20.27 -18.26
CA LEU A 205 7.01 19.51 -17.47
C LEU A 205 7.77 20.44 -16.53
N PHE A 206 7.79 20.11 -15.26
CA PHE A 206 8.70 20.71 -14.29
C PHE A 206 9.29 19.62 -13.39
N ILE A 207 10.56 19.76 -13.08
CA ILE A 207 11.31 18.84 -12.22
C ILE A 207 12.04 19.69 -11.19
N HIS A 208 11.46 19.82 -10.01
CA HIS A 208 12.09 20.52 -8.90
C HIS A 208 13.08 19.60 -8.19
N ALA A 209 14.28 20.10 -7.93
CA ALA A 209 15.24 19.38 -7.10
C ALA A 209 14.74 19.33 -5.64
N PRO A 210 14.97 18.22 -4.93
CA PRO A 210 14.62 18.16 -3.51
C PRO A 210 15.48 19.12 -2.69
N VAL A 211 14.93 19.60 -1.58
CA VAL A 211 15.61 20.50 -0.65
C VAL A 211 16.09 19.68 0.54
N PRO A 212 17.39 19.71 0.88
CA PRO A 212 17.97 18.88 1.93
C PRO A 212 17.33 19.09 3.32
N GLU A 213 17.00 20.34 3.64
CA GLU A 213 16.47 20.76 4.95
C GLU A 213 15.00 20.40 5.16
N LEU A 214 14.29 20.06 4.10
CA LEU A 214 12.87 19.70 4.17
C LEU A 214 12.68 18.21 4.52
N SER A 215 11.66 17.91 5.33
CA SER A 215 11.21 16.56 5.60
C SER A 215 10.75 15.84 4.31
N THR A 216 10.54 14.53 4.40
CA THR A 216 10.01 13.75 3.28
C THR A 216 8.64 14.25 2.83
N ALA A 217 7.73 14.57 3.76
CA ALA A 217 6.40 15.08 3.43
C ALA A 217 6.47 16.44 2.72
N GLU A 218 7.29 17.36 3.22
CA GLU A 218 7.50 18.66 2.60
C GLU A 218 8.12 18.54 1.21
N ASN A 219 9.13 17.70 1.04
CA ASN A 219 9.77 17.46 -0.25
C ASN A 219 8.80 16.87 -1.29
N ILE A 220 7.85 16.02 -0.89
CA ILE A 220 6.80 15.51 -1.79
C ILE A 220 5.97 16.67 -2.32
N LEU A 221 5.45 17.54 -1.45
CA LEU A 221 4.62 18.67 -1.86
C LEU A 221 5.42 19.70 -2.66
N TYR A 222 6.62 20.00 -2.21
CA TYR A 222 7.55 20.94 -2.86
C TYR A 222 7.89 20.50 -4.29
N THR A 223 8.25 19.23 -4.48
CA THR A 223 8.66 18.72 -5.79
C THR A 223 7.49 18.44 -6.72
N LEU A 224 6.30 18.19 -6.18
CA LEU A 224 5.09 17.88 -6.95
C LEU A 224 4.45 19.14 -7.54
N ARG A 225 4.40 20.24 -6.79
CA ARG A 225 3.65 21.45 -7.17
C ARG A 225 4.49 22.37 -8.04
N ALA A 226 3.87 22.94 -9.08
CA ALA A 226 4.56 23.78 -10.05
C ALA A 226 5.24 25.02 -9.42
N ASP A 227 4.60 25.59 -8.40
CA ASP A 227 5.07 26.76 -7.65
C ASP A 227 5.81 26.38 -6.36
N SER A 228 5.98 25.09 -6.10
CA SER A 228 6.59 24.54 -4.87
C SER A 228 5.94 25.01 -3.56
N SER A 229 4.71 25.55 -3.61
CA SER A 229 4.00 26.10 -2.45
C SER A 229 3.20 25.03 -1.71
N TYR A 230 3.19 25.12 -0.39
CA TYR A 230 2.34 24.30 0.50
C TYR A 230 2.18 25.01 1.85
N THR A 231 1.12 24.65 2.59
CA THR A 231 0.96 25.13 3.97
C THR A 231 1.62 24.18 4.96
N GLU A 232 1.96 24.67 6.15
CA GLU A 232 2.51 23.82 7.21
C GLU A 232 1.52 22.72 7.60
N LEU A 233 0.21 23.03 7.61
CA LEU A 233 -0.82 22.03 7.91
C LEU A 233 -0.85 20.92 6.86
N GLU A 234 -0.77 21.23 5.58
CA GLU A 234 -0.70 20.24 4.51
C GLU A 234 0.49 19.29 4.68
N ALA A 235 1.68 19.83 4.95
CA ALA A 235 2.88 19.03 5.14
C ALA A 235 2.78 18.14 6.39
N ARG A 236 2.28 18.67 7.50
CA ARG A 236 2.08 17.88 8.74
C ARG A 236 1.07 16.75 8.56
N ILE A 237 -0.02 16.98 7.85
CA ILE A 237 -1.03 15.95 7.61
C ILE A 237 -0.51 14.88 6.66
N LEU A 238 0.25 15.25 5.63
CA LEU A 238 0.92 14.28 4.77
C LEU A 238 1.95 13.46 5.56
N ASP A 239 2.70 14.07 6.47
CA ASP A 239 3.65 13.39 7.34
C ASP A 239 2.96 12.36 8.25
N VAL A 240 1.83 12.74 8.89
CA VAL A 240 1.00 11.79 9.65
C VAL A 240 0.53 10.64 8.76
N ALA A 241 0.12 10.90 7.51
CA ALA A 241 -0.25 9.86 6.58
C ALA A 241 0.91 8.88 6.32
N LEU A 242 2.12 9.40 6.12
CA LEU A 242 3.31 8.57 5.94
C LEU A 242 3.59 7.72 7.19
N VAL A 243 3.49 8.29 8.39
CA VAL A 243 3.66 7.55 9.65
C VAL A 243 2.65 6.41 9.79
N LEU A 244 1.37 6.67 9.51
CA LEU A 244 0.29 5.67 9.67
C LEU A 244 0.33 4.53 8.64
N HIS A 245 0.95 4.76 7.48
CA HIS A 245 1.11 3.74 6.43
C HIS A 245 2.45 3.01 6.50
N ALA A 246 3.41 3.46 7.33
CA ALA A 246 4.79 2.96 7.34
C ALA A 246 4.88 1.45 7.62
N GLU A 247 4.02 0.91 8.49
CA GLU A 247 4.04 -0.50 8.86
C GLU A 247 2.65 -1.02 9.22
N HIS A 248 2.41 -2.32 8.97
CA HIS A 248 1.14 -2.98 9.35
C HIS A 248 1.28 -4.50 9.44
N GLY A 249 2.31 -4.98 10.10
CA GLY A 249 2.55 -6.39 10.43
C GLY A 249 3.22 -7.22 9.34
N GLY A 250 3.98 -8.19 9.78
CA GLY A 250 4.73 -9.13 8.91
C GLY A 250 3.84 -9.99 8.01
N GLY A 251 2.57 -10.21 8.42
CA GLY A 251 1.57 -10.93 7.63
C GLY A 251 0.84 -10.11 6.57
N ASN A 252 1.11 -8.80 6.47
CA ASN A 252 0.60 -7.98 5.37
C ASN A 252 1.14 -8.51 4.03
N ASN A 253 0.31 -8.54 2.97
CA ASN A 253 0.67 -9.24 1.73
C ASN A 253 2.00 -8.76 1.12
N SER A 254 2.26 -7.46 1.07
CA SER A 254 3.53 -6.94 0.54
C SER A 254 4.71 -7.15 1.50
N THR A 255 4.48 -7.08 2.81
CA THR A 255 5.50 -7.39 3.83
C THR A 255 5.83 -8.88 3.84
N PHE A 256 4.82 -9.75 3.73
CA PHE A 256 5.06 -11.19 3.60
C PHE A 256 5.80 -11.53 2.31
N THR A 257 5.51 -10.81 1.21
CA THR A 257 6.30 -10.93 -0.03
C THR A 257 7.75 -10.54 0.21
N THR A 258 8.02 -9.49 1.01
CA THR A 258 9.37 -9.10 1.41
C THR A 258 10.08 -10.25 2.13
N HIS A 259 9.42 -10.90 3.10
CA HIS A 259 9.97 -12.08 3.79
C HIS A 259 10.25 -13.23 2.83
N VAL A 260 9.25 -13.62 2.00
CA VAL A 260 9.37 -14.73 1.05
C VAL A 260 10.57 -14.53 0.11
N VAL A 261 10.68 -13.33 -0.48
CA VAL A 261 11.74 -13.04 -1.45
C VAL A 261 13.10 -12.88 -0.74
N SER A 262 13.16 -12.22 0.41
CA SER A 262 14.38 -12.10 1.22
C SER A 262 14.92 -13.45 1.66
N SER A 263 14.06 -14.41 2.01
CA SER A 263 14.46 -15.76 2.46
C SER A 263 15.17 -16.57 1.37
N SER A 264 15.07 -16.16 0.11
CA SER A 264 15.84 -16.77 -1.00
C SER A 264 17.29 -16.29 -1.09
N GLY A 265 17.66 -15.24 -0.35
CA GLY A 265 18.99 -14.63 -0.39
C GLY A 265 19.24 -13.71 -1.58
N THR A 266 18.19 -13.21 -2.25
CA THR A 266 18.32 -12.29 -3.38
C THR A 266 18.64 -10.85 -2.92
N ASP A 267 18.98 -9.99 -3.88
CA ASP A 267 19.31 -8.59 -3.67
C ASP A 267 18.14 -7.74 -3.15
N THR A 268 18.45 -6.54 -2.64
CA THR A 268 17.45 -5.62 -2.08
C THR A 268 16.51 -5.05 -3.13
N TYR A 269 17.00 -4.73 -4.32
CA TYR A 269 16.21 -4.10 -5.37
C TYR A 269 15.13 -5.06 -5.90
N SER A 270 15.48 -6.33 -6.14
CA SER A 270 14.54 -7.38 -6.51
C SER A 270 13.49 -7.62 -5.43
N THR A 271 13.90 -7.64 -4.16
CA THR A 271 12.99 -7.82 -3.01
C THR A 271 11.97 -6.68 -2.93
N ILE A 272 12.42 -5.44 -2.99
CA ILE A 272 11.54 -4.26 -2.90
C ILE A 272 10.64 -4.15 -4.15
N ALA A 273 11.15 -4.48 -5.34
CA ALA A 273 10.33 -4.51 -6.55
C ALA A 273 9.21 -5.56 -6.47
N ALA A 274 9.46 -6.73 -5.87
CA ALA A 274 8.44 -7.75 -5.62
C ALA A 274 7.38 -7.24 -4.62
N SER A 275 7.79 -6.54 -3.57
CA SER A 275 6.89 -5.93 -2.57
C SER A 275 6.01 -4.84 -3.20
N LEU A 276 6.57 -4.02 -4.10
CA LEU A 276 5.81 -3.06 -4.91
C LEU A 276 4.78 -3.76 -5.81
N GLY A 277 5.14 -4.88 -6.45
CA GLY A 277 4.24 -5.69 -7.26
C GLY A 277 3.05 -6.21 -6.45
N SER A 278 3.29 -6.63 -5.20
CA SER A 278 2.23 -7.04 -4.26
C SER A 278 1.34 -5.85 -3.88
N LEU A 279 1.94 -4.71 -3.49
CA LEU A 279 1.18 -3.52 -3.08
C LEU A 279 0.32 -2.94 -4.21
N LYS A 280 0.81 -2.99 -5.46
CA LYS A 280 0.11 -2.51 -6.65
C LYS A 280 -1.26 -3.18 -6.85
N GLY A 281 -1.44 -4.40 -6.39
CA GLY A 281 -2.66 -5.17 -6.61
C GLY A 281 -3.92 -4.47 -6.08
N PRO A 282 -5.04 -4.47 -6.85
CA PRO A 282 -6.25 -3.73 -6.47
C PRO A 282 -6.90 -4.23 -5.18
N LYS A 283 -6.55 -5.43 -4.72
CA LYS A 283 -7.01 -5.99 -3.43
C LYS A 283 -6.13 -5.57 -2.25
N HIS A 284 -5.05 -4.81 -2.49
CA HIS A 284 -4.11 -4.37 -1.47
C HIS A 284 -3.99 -2.85 -1.44
N GLY A 285 -3.18 -2.22 -2.30
CA GLY A 285 -2.87 -0.78 -2.22
C GLY A 285 -3.84 0.15 -2.96
N GLY A 286 -4.82 -0.37 -3.68
CA GLY A 286 -5.74 0.45 -4.50
C GLY A 286 -7.06 0.85 -3.82
N ALA A 287 -7.23 0.57 -2.53
CA ALA A 287 -8.52 0.75 -1.87
C ALA A 287 -8.89 2.23 -1.68
N ASN A 288 -7.94 3.10 -1.36
CA ASN A 288 -8.18 4.53 -1.16
C ASN A 288 -8.66 5.26 -2.44
N ILE A 289 -8.14 4.89 -3.61
CA ILE A 289 -8.62 5.42 -4.90
C ILE A 289 -10.09 5.04 -5.10
N LYS A 290 -10.44 3.78 -4.78
CA LYS A 290 -11.82 3.29 -4.90
C LYS A 290 -12.78 4.00 -3.93
N VAL A 291 -12.32 4.35 -2.73
CA VAL A 291 -13.12 5.15 -1.78
C VAL A 291 -13.46 6.51 -2.40
N VAL A 292 -12.47 7.24 -2.90
CA VAL A 292 -12.71 8.56 -3.50
C VAL A 292 -13.66 8.46 -4.69
N GLN A 293 -13.42 7.52 -5.60
CA GLN A 293 -14.29 7.31 -6.76
C GLN A 293 -15.72 6.94 -6.36
N MET A 294 -15.91 6.11 -5.33
CA MET A 294 -17.22 5.74 -4.78
C MET A 294 -17.93 6.96 -4.17
N ILE A 295 -17.23 7.78 -3.42
CA ILE A 295 -17.80 9.00 -2.83
C ILE A 295 -18.17 10.02 -3.91
N GLU A 296 -17.35 10.19 -4.95
CA GLU A 296 -17.71 11.06 -6.09
C GLU A 296 -18.94 10.55 -6.87
N ASP A 297 -19.05 9.24 -7.07
CA ASP A 297 -20.27 8.64 -7.66
C ASP A 297 -21.49 8.84 -6.75
N MET A 298 -21.33 8.72 -5.44
CA MET A 298 -22.40 9.02 -4.46
C MET A 298 -22.81 10.49 -4.54
N LYS A 299 -21.87 11.43 -4.54
CA LYS A 299 -22.13 12.87 -4.65
C LYS A 299 -22.92 13.23 -5.91
N ALA A 300 -22.68 12.52 -7.00
CA ALA A 300 -23.39 12.70 -8.27
C ALA A 300 -24.79 12.04 -8.29
N SER A 301 -25.02 11.03 -7.46
CA SER A 301 -26.23 10.19 -7.46
C SER A 301 -27.25 10.57 -6.39
N VAL A 302 -26.80 11.20 -5.30
CA VAL A 302 -27.62 11.59 -4.14
C VAL A 302 -27.95 13.09 -4.25
N SER A 303 -29.20 13.44 -4.01
CA SER A 303 -29.66 14.84 -4.14
C SER A 303 -29.30 15.70 -2.93
N ASP A 304 -29.41 15.12 -1.74
CA ASP A 304 -29.08 15.76 -0.47
C ASP A 304 -28.07 14.90 0.30
N TRP A 305 -26.85 15.43 0.48
CA TRP A 305 -25.76 14.72 1.19
C TRP A 305 -25.96 14.65 2.71
N GLU A 306 -26.93 15.38 3.26
CA GLU A 306 -27.29 15.37 4.67
C GLU A 306 -28.48 14.44 4.96
N ASP A 307 -29.19 13.98 3.92
CA ASP A 307 -30.31 13.05 4.04
C ASP A 307 -29.82 11.62 4.28
N GLU A 308 -30.02 11.13 5.50
CA GLU A 308 -29.61 9.78 5.89
C GLU A 308 -30.29 8.68 5.08
N ASP A 309 -31.55 8.85 4.67
CA ASP A 309 -32.31 7.83 3.96
C ASP A 309 -31.80 7.71 2.52
N GLU A 310 -31.48 8.83 1.85
CA GLU A 310 -30.83 8.80 0.53
C GLU A 310 -29.46 8.12 0.60
N ILE A 311 -28.63 8.46 1.59
CA ILE A 311 -27.32 7.83 1.78
C ILE A 311 -27.46 6.33 2.08
N ARG A 312 -28.39 5.91 2.95
CA ARG A 312 -28.68 4.48 3.22
C ARG A 312 -29.13 3.75 1.95
N ALA A 313 -29.99 4.36 1.14
CA ALA A 313 -30.46 3.79 -0.12
C ALA A 313 -29.28 3.57 -1.10
N TYR A 314 -28.39 4.56 -1.23
CA TYR A 314 -27.20 4.43 -2.08
C TYR A 314 -26.22 3.34 -1.57
N LEU A 315 -25.95 3.30 -0.27
CA LEU A 315 -25.10 2.26 0.33
C LEU A 315 -25.69 0.84 0.11
N LYS A 316 -27.02 0.71 0.19
CA LYS A 316 -27.71 -0.54 -0.14
C LYS A 316 -27.58 -0.90 -1.62
N ALA A 317 -27.70 0.08 -2.53
CA ALA A 317 -27.50 -0.13 -3.96
C ALA A 317 -26.07 -0.60 -4.28
N LEU A 318 -25.05 -0.09 -3.59
CA LEU A 318 -23.67 -0.59 -3.70
C LEU A 318 -23.59 -2.08 -3.37
N LEU A 319 -24.12 -2.50 -2.19
CA LEU A 319 -24.09 -3.89 -1.75
C LEU A 319 -24.85 -4.83 -2.68
N ASN A 320 -25.91 -4.34 -3.31
CA ASN A 320 -26.73 -5.07 -4.28
C ASN A 320 -26.18 -5.02 -5.72
N LYS A 321 -24.96 -4.48 -5.93
CA LYS A 321 -24.31 -4.38 -7.25
C LYS A 321 -25.07 -3.52 -8.26
N GLN A 322 -25.75 -2.50 -7.79
CA GLN A 322 -26.60 -1.61 -8.60
C GLN A 322 -26.00 -0.21 -8.78
N ALA A 323 -24.98 0.15 -7.99
CA ALA A 323 -24.32 1.45 -8.04
C ALA A 323 -22.80 1.32 -8.22
N PHE A 324 -22.16 2.41 -8.60
CA PHE A 324 -20.74 2.55 -8.83
C PHE A 324 -20.17 1.46 -9.75
N ASP A 325 -19.16 0.69 -9.30
CA ASP A 325 -18.48 -0.34 -10.10
C ASP A 325 -19.15 -1.73 -10.03
N LYS A 326 -20.31 -1.84 -9.40
CA LYS A 326 -21.11 -3.07 -9.26
C LYS A 326 -20.36 -4.24 -8.61
N SER A 327 -19.31 -3.96 -7.85
CA SER A 327 -18.56 -4.98 -7.10
C SER A 327 -19.34 -5.56 -5.94
N GLY A 328 -20.30 -4.80 -5.39
CA GLY A 328 -21.01 -5.14 -4.18
C GLY A 328 -20.24 -4.79 -2.91
N LEU A 329 -19.31 -3.86 -2.97
CA LEU A 329 -18.46 -3.44 -1.85
C LEU A 329 -18.73 -1.97 -1.50
N ILE A 330 -18.68 -1.66 -0.20
CA ILE A 330 -18.50 -0.30 0.29
C ILE A 330 -17.03 -0.17 0.62
N TYR A 331 -16.29 0.50 -0.26
CA TYR A 331 -14.83 0.64 -0.12
C TYR A 331 -14.45 1.45 1.11
N GLY A 332 -13.35 1.11 1.73
CA GLY A 332 -12.90 1.72 2.98
C GLY A 332 -13.61 1.21 4.23
N MET A 333 -14.62 0.33 4.07
CA MET A 333 -15.35 -0.28 5.17
C MET A 333 -14.97 -1.74 5.36
N GLY A 334 -14.59 -2.09 6.60
CA GLY A 334 -14.09 -3.42 6.97
C GLY A 334 -12.58 -3.55 6.78
N HIS A 335 -11.99 -4.47 7.53
CA HIS A 335 -10.56 -4.75 7.51
C HIS A 335 -10.31 -6.25 7.70
N ALA A 336 -9.22 -6.77 7.14
CA ALA A 336 -8.85 -8.19 7.28
C ALA A 336 -8.52 -8.58 8.74
N VAL A 337 -8.12 -7.61 9.56
CA VAL A 337 -7.71 -7.81 10.96
C VAL A 337 -8.69 -7.11 11.91
N TYR A 338 -8.86 -5.78 11.76
CA TYR A 338 -9.70 -4.99 12.66
C TYR A 338 -11.19 -5.18 12.38
N SER A 339 -11.98 -5.43 13.42
CA SER A 339 -13.44 -5.56 13.32
C SER A 339 -14.20 -4.41 13.99
N LEU A 340 -13.71 -3.86 15.10
CA LEU A 340 -14.37 -2.79 15.84
C LEU A 340 -13.84 -1.40 15.45
N SER A 341 -12.53 -1.24 15.35
CA SER A 341 -11.91 0.02 14.93
C SER A 341 -10.53 -0.19 14.34
N ASP A 342 -10.12 0.67 13.40
CA ASP A 342 -8.73 0.81 12.93
C ASP A 342 -8.12 2.03 13.62
N PRO A 343 -7.10 1.88 14.49
CA PRO A 343 -6.51 2.99 15.24
C PRO A 343 -5.95 4.07 14.32
N ARG A 344 -5.49 3.69 13.13
CA ARG A 344 -4.97 4.63 12.13
C ARG A 344 -6.07 5.52 11.55
N ALA A 345 -7.24 4.95 11.26
CA ALA A 345 -8.40 5.70 10.78
C ALA A 345 -8.88 6.71 11.83
N ASN A 346 -8.90 6.30 13.11
CA ASN A 346 -9.30 7.18 14.23
C ASN A 346 -8.32 8.36 14.39
N ILE A 347 -7.01 8.09 14.35
CA ILE A 347 -6.00 9.15 14.41
C ILE A 347 -6.18 10.10 13.22
N PHE A 348 -6.28 9.55 12.01
CA PHE A 348 -6.35 10.34 10.79
C PHE A 348 -7.58 11.23 10.75
N LYS A 349 -8.74 10.73 11.17
CA LYS A 349 -9.99 11.48 11.27
C LYS A 349 -9.85 12.77 12.08
N SER A 350 -9.05 12.78 13.15
CA SER A 350 -8.83 13.97 13.97
C SER A 350 -8.15 15.12 13.21
N PHE A 351 -7.30 14.79 12.23
CA PHE A 351 -6.61 15.78 11.38
C PHE A 351 -7.44 16.18 10.16
N VAL A 352 -8.29 15.28 9.64
CA VAL A 352 -9.14 15.51 8.46
C VAL A 352 -10.06 16.70 8.67
N LYS A 353 -10.65 16.84 9.87
CA LYS A 353 -11.53 17.97 10.18
C LYS A 353 -10.80 19.31 10.02
N SER A 354 -9.62 19.46 10.62
CA SER A 354 -8.84 20.71 10.55
C SER A 354 -8.48 21.08 9.11
N LEU A 355 -8.09 20.10 8.29
CA LEU A 355 -7.77 20.34 6.87
C LEU A 355 -9.03 20.68 6.06
N SER A 356 -10.15 19.99 6.31
CA SER A 356 -11.40 20.27 5.62
C SER A 356 -11.93 21.67 5.94
N ASP A 357 -11.76 22.14 7.18
CA ASP A 357 -12.11 23.51 7.60
C ASP A 357 -11.23 24.54 6.87
N GLU A 358 -9.89 24.32 6.79
CA GLU A 358 -8.95 25.18 6.04
C GLU A 358 -9.30 25.22 4.55
N LYS A 359 -9.70 24.10 3.95
CA LYS A 359 -10.01 23.98 2.52
C LYS A 359 -11.46 24.34 2.16
N GLY A 360 -12.31 24.65 3.15
CA GLY A 360 -13.73 24.94 2.93
C GLY A 360 -14.56 23.72 2.50
N LEU A 361 -14.12 22.50 2.85
CA LEU A 361 -14.73 21.23 2.49
C LEU A 361 -15.48 20.57 3.65
N GLY A 362 -16.09 21.38 4.52
CA GLY A 362 -16.83 20.88 5.68
C GLY A 362 -18.04 20.02 5.33
N LYS A 363 -18.71 20.25 4.18
CA LYS A 363 -19.83 19.44 3.71
C LYS A 363 -19.36 18.05 3.29
N GLU A 364 -18.24 17.95 2.57
CA GLU A 364 -17.63 16.69 2.21
C GLU A 364 -17.22 15.90 3.44
N PHE A 365 -16.61 16.54 4.43
CA PHE A 365 -16.28 15.90 5.70
C PHE A 365 -17.52 15.37 6.44
N ALA A 366 -18.63 16.13 6.42
CA ALA A 366 -19.90 15.70 6.98
C ALA A 366 -20.42 14.44 6.26
N LEU A 367 -20.35 14.40 4.91
CA LEU A 367 -20.72 13.23 4.12
C LEU A 367 -19.87 12.00 4.47
N TYR A 368 -18.53 12.13 4.53
CA TYR A 368 -17.66 11.04 4.96
C TYR A 368 -18.01 10.53 6.36
N SER A 369 -18.26 11.44 7.31
CA SER A 369 -18.66 11.08 8.68
C SER A 369 -20.02 10.39 8.72
N LEU A 370 -20.95 10.78 7.86
CA LEU A 370 -22.27 10.16 7.73
C LEU A 370 -22.15 8.75 7.15
N VAL A 371 -21.37 8.58 6.08
CA VAL A 371 -21.12 7.26 5.47
C VAL A 371 -20.42 6.33 6.48
N GLU A 372 -19.39 6.79 7.21
CA GLU A 372 -18.73 6.01 8.26
C GLU A 372 -19.71 5.47 9.31
N ARG A 373 -20.68 6.30 9.71
CA ARG A 373 -21.69 5.92 10.70
C ARG A 373 -22.73 4.94 10.14
N LEU A 374 -23.22 5.19 8.92
CA LEU A 374 -24.33 4.43 8.34
C LEU A 374 -23.90 3.10 7.68
N ALA A 375 -22.71 3.05 7.10
CA ALA A 375 -22.26 1.87 6.37
C ALA A 375 -22.21 0.59 7.20
N PRO A 376 -21.72 0.58 8.47
CA PRO A 376 -21.75 -0.61 9.33
C PRO A 376 -23.16 -1.16 9.53
N GLU A 377 -24.14 -0.28 9.76
CA GLU A 377 -25.54 -0.66 9.98
C GLU A 377 -26.14 -1.29 8.71
N VAL A 378 -25.89 -0.69 7.55
CA VAL A 378 -26.39 -1.19 6.25
C VAL A 378 -25.72 -2.53 5.91
N ILE A 379 -24.41 -2.67 6.12
CA ILE A 379 -23.66 -3.93 5.90
C ILE A 379 -24.19 -5.02 6.82
N ALA A 380 -24.37 -4.74 8.11
CA ALA A 380 -24.90 -5.72 9.08
C ALA A 380 -26.28 -6.23 8.66
N LYS A 381 -27.15 -5.34 8.24
CA LYS A 381 -28.52 -5.68 7.80
C LYS A 381 -28.55 -6.49 6.50
N GLU A 382 -27.80 -6.07 5.48
CA GLU A 382 -27.86 -6.68 4.14
C GLU A 382 -27.03 -7.97 4.05
N ARG A 383 -25.90 -8.07 4.80
CA ARG A 383 -24.98 -9.20 4.74
C ARG A 383 -25.13 -10.17 5.92
N LYS A 384 -25.96 -9.85 6.91
CA LYS A 384 -26.12 -10.61 8.15
C LYS A 384 -24.77 -10.82 8.88
N ILE A 385 -23.89 -9.82 8.82
CA ILE A 385 -22.58 -9.82 9.46
C ILE A 385 -22.70 -9.05 10.78
N TYR A 386 -22.61 -9.78 11.89
CA TYR A 386 -22.74 -9.20 13.24
C TYR A 386 -21.40 -8.98 13.94
N LYS A 387 -20.29 -9.24 13.26
CA LYS A 387 -18.92 -9.11 13.83
C LYS A 387 -18.40 -7.66 13.78
N GLY A 388 -19.17 -6.66 13.71
CA GLY A 388 -18.71 -5.30 13.56
C GLY A 388 -17.98 -5.04 12.22
N VAL A 389 -18.18 -3.87 11.65
CA VAL A 389 -17.48 -3.37 10.48
C VAL A 389 -17.11 -1.93 10.79
N SER A 390 -15.86 -1.55 10.63
CA SER A 390 -15.37 -0.19 10.86
C SER A 390 -14.71 0.38 9.63
N ALA A 391 -14.60 1.70 9.57
CA ALA A 391 -13.75 2.36 8.58
C ALA A 391 -12.30 1.96 8.81
N ASN A 392 -11.58 1.69 7.73
CA ASN A 392 -10.14 1.47 7.73
C ASN A 392 -9.40 2.76 7.30
N ILE A 393 -8.06 2.74 7.34
CA ILE A 393 -7.23 3.89 7.00
C ILE A 393 -7.53 4.44 5.59
N ASP A 394 -7.86 3.57 4.62
CA ASP A 394 -8.10 3.96 3.23
C ASP A 394 -9.35 4.83 3.07
N PHE A 395 -10.30 4.74 4.01
CA PHE A 395 -11.51 5.55 3.99
C PHE A 395 -11.21 7.04 4.08
N TYR A 396 -10.30 7.45 4.95
CA TYR A 396 -9.93 8.85 5.12
C TYR A 396 -8.70 9.28 4.33
N SER A 397 -7.75 8.37 4.04
CA SER A 397 -6.52 8.74 3.34
C SER A 397 -6.80 9.28 1.93
N GLY A 398 -7.76 8.68 1.21
CA GLY A 398 -8.16 9.18 -0.10
C GLY A 398 -8.71 10.61 -0.04
N PHE A 399 -9.54 10.91 0.94
CA PHE A 399 -10.08 12.27 1.15
C PHE A 399 -8.98 13.27 1.48
N VAL A 400 -8.05 12.91 2.37
CA VAL A 400 -6.91 13.77 2.67
C VAL A 400 -6.09 14.04 1.41
N TYR A 401 -5.77 13.02 0.64
CA TYR A 401 -4.97 13.19 -0.58
C TYR A 401 -5.68 14.08 -1.59
N SER A 402 -7.02 14.01 -1.69
CA SER A 402 -7.78 14.94 -2.53
C SER A 402 -7.71 16.38 -2.02
N MET A 403 -7.80 16.62 -0.70
CA MET A 403 -7.65 17.94 -0.09
C MET A 403 -6.24 18.54 -0.27
N LEU A 404 -5.23 17.69 -0.34
CA LEU A 404 -3.84 18.06 -0.65
C LEU A 404 -3.62 18.29 -2.15
N ASN A 405 -4.65 18.13 -3.00
CA ASN A 405 -4.55 18.17 -4.46
C ASN A 405 -3.52 17.19 -5.01
N LEU A 406 -3.35 16.04 -4.35
CA LEU A 406 -2.53 14.95 -4.90
C LEU A 406 -3.29 14.30 -6.07
N PRO A 407 -2.65 14.06 -7.23
CA PRO A 407 -3.27 13.31 -8.30
C PRO A 407 -3.55 11.86 -7.89
N LEU A 408 -4.65 11.28 -8.40
CA LEU A 408 -5.05 9.90 -8.09
C LEU A 408 -3.94 8.89 -8.38
N GLU A 409 -3.16 9.14 -9.41
CA GLU A 409 -2.02 8.31 -9.83
C GLU A 409 -0.95 8.17 -8.74
N LEU A 410 -0.87 9.13 -7.80
CA LEU A 410 0.10 9.13 -6.70
C LEU A 410 -0.42 8.50 -5.40
N TYR A 411 -1.69 8.14 -5.28
CA TYR A 411 -2.25 7.60 -4.02
C TYR A 411 -1.55 6.31 -3.57
N THR A 412 -1.45 5.32 -4.45
CA THR A 412 -0.72 4.08 -4.14
C THR A 412 0.80 4.29 -4.05
N PRO A 413 1.46 5.09 -4.91
CA PRO A 413 2.85 5.47 -4.71
C PRO A 413 3.18 6.13 -3.37
N ILE A 414 2.33 7.03 -2.87
CA ILE A 414 2.52 7.65 -1.53
C ILE A 414 2.44 6.58 -0.43
N PHE A 415 1.54 5.60 -0.58
CA PHE A 415 1.53 4.44 0.30
C PHE A 415 2.86 3.67 0.23
N ALA A 416 3.41 3.45 -0.97
CA ALA A 416 4.70 2.78 -1.12
C ALA A 416 5.87 3.59 -0.52
N VAL A 417 5.87 4.93 -0.69
CA VAL A 417 6.84 5.85 -0.07
C VAL A 417 6.87 5.69 1.45
N SER A 418 5.73 5.50 2.05
CA SER A 418 5.62 5.23 3.48
C SER A 418 6.09 3.81 3.83
N ARG A 419 5.53 2.81 3.14
CA ARG A 419 5.68 1.40 3.49
C ARG A 419 7.08 0.85 3.28
N ILE A 420 7.92 1.50 2.45
CA ILE A 420 9.30 1.04 2.26
C ILE A 420 10.11 1.04 3.57
N ALA A 421 9.78 1.89 4.54
CA ALA A 421 10.39 1.86 5.87
C ALA A 421 10.14 0.51 6.57
N GLY A 422 8.87 0.07 6.59
CA GLY A 422 8.49 -1.24 7.13
C GLY A 422 9.09 -2.41 6.34
N TRP A 423 9.02 -2.39 5.00
CA TRP A 423 9.66 -3.44 4.20
C TRP A 423 11.17 -3.54 4.45
N SER A 424 11.84 -2.42 4.58
CA SER A 424 13.29 -2.37 4.88
C SER A 424 13.60 -2.99 6.23
N ALA A 425 12.81 -2.66 7.26
CA ALA A 425 12.95 -3.24 8.58
C ALA A 425 12.74 -4.77 8.55
N HIS A 426 11.66 -5.24 7.93
CA HIS A 426 11.38 -6.68 7.82
C HIS A 426 12.41 -7.43 6.97
N ARG A 427 12.97 -6.80 5.91
CA ARG A 427 14.07 -7.40 5.16
C ARG A 427 15.31 -7.59 6.02
N ILE A 428 15.69 -6.58 6.78
CA ILE A 428 16.84 -6.65 7.68
C ILE A 428 16.58 -7.72 8.76
N GLU A 429 15.40 -7.74 9.37
CA GLU A 429 15.02 -8.74 10.38
C GLU A 429 15.11 -10.17 9.82
N GLU A 430 14.60 -10.41 8.59
CA GLU A 430 14.69 -11.71 7.91
C GLU A 430 16.13 -12.16 7.69
N LEU A 431 17.00 -11.26 7.25
CA LEU A 431 18.41 -11.56 7.00
C LEU A 431 19.21 -11.75 8.29
N VAL A 432 18.94 -10.97 9.34
CA VAL A 432 19.60 -11.11 10.65
C VAL A 432 19.27 -12.45 11.30
N ASN A 433 18.01 -12.89 11.20
CA ASN A 433 17.58 -14.16 11.78
C ASN A 433 17.89 -15.38 10.91
N ALA A 434 18.45 -15.17 9.71
CA ALA A 434 18.96 -16.19 8.79
C ALA A 434 18.06 -17.43 8.69
N GLY A 435 16.78 -17.19 8.39
CA GLY A 435 15.73 -18.21 8.30
C GLY A 435 16.00 -19.22 7.19
N LYS A 436 15.20 -20.29 7.19
CA LYS A 436 15.11 -21.18 6.04
C LYS A 436 14.28 -20.51 4.96
N ILE A 437 14.56 -20.84 3.69
CA ILE A 437 13.72 -20.39 2.59
C ILE A 437 12.24 -20.73 2.87
N ILE A 438 11.38 -19.73 2.77
CA ILE A 438 9.94 -19.87 3.00
C ILE A 438 9.34 -20.68 1.84
N ARG A 439 8.92 -21.90 2.16
CA ARG A 439 8.44 -22.87 1.18
C ARG A 439 7.20 -23.62 1.70
N PRO A 440 6.00 -23.08 1.51
CA PRO A 440 4.77 -23.79 1.86
C PRO A 440 4.60 -25.06 1.00
N SER A 441 3.83 -26.02 1.52
CA SER A 441 3.52 -27.26 0.80
C SER A 441 2.33 -27.06 -0.13
N TYR A 442 2.42 -27.65 -1.34
CA TYR A 442 1.30 -27.78 -2.27
C TYR A 442 1.03 -29.25 -2.56
N MET A 443 -0.23 -29.68 -2.47
CA MET A 443 -0.64 -31.03 -2.80
C MET A 443 -1.06 -31.11 -4.27
N ASN A 444 -0.44 -32.04 -5.01
CA ASN A 444 -0.88 -32.36 -6.36
C ASN A 444 -2.12 -33.23 -6.32
N VAL A 445 -3.19 -32.80 -6.94
CA VAL A 445 -4.47 -33.53 -7.05
C VAL A 445 -4.71 -34.12 -8.44
N MET A 446 -3.76 -33.93 -9.39
CA MET A 446 -3.82 -34.53 -10.72
C MET A 446 -3.40 -36.02 -10.67
N PRO A 447 -4.18 -36.96 -11.19
CA PRO A 447 -3.77 -38.33 -11.29
C PRO A 447 -2.51 -38.50 -12.19
N LYS A 448 -1.65 -39.43 -11.85
CA LYS A 448 -0.48 -39.79 -12.69
C LYS A 448 -0.96 -40.27 -14.01
N ARG A 449 -0.29 -39.86 -15.10
CA ARG A 449 -0.56 -40.26 -16.48
C ARG A 449 0.73 -40.71 -17.15
N GLU A 450 0.62 -41.63 -18.09
CA GLU A 450 1.75 -42.04 -18.90
C GLU A 450 2.05 -41.03 -19.99
N TYR A 451 3.33 -40.98 -20.42
CA TYR A 451 3.74 -40.18 -21.55
C TYR A 451 3.32 -40.87 -22.86
N VAL A 452 2.52 -40.19 -23.68
CA VAL A 452 2.13 -40.66 -25.03
C VAL A 452 3.09 -40.07 -26.05
N ARG A 453 3.63 -40.91 -26.93
CA ARG A 453 4.52 -40.47 -28.02
C ARG A 453 3.78 -39.50 -28.95
N MET A 454 4.52 -38.63 -29.65
CA MET A 454 3.92 -37.59 -30.48
C MET A 454 2.97 -38.16 -31.53
N ASP A 455 3.37 -39.22 -32.21
CA ASP A 455 2.61 -39.84 -33.31
C ASP A 455 1.35 -40.59 -32.82
N ASP A 456 1.29 -40.91 -31.52
CA ASP A 456 0.15 -41.59 -30.87
C ASP A 456 -0.84 -40.64 -30.19
N ARG A 457 -0.57 -39.33 -30.23
CA ARG A 457 -1.45 -38.31 -29.66
C ARG A 457 -2.63 -38.02 -30.58
N LYS A 458 -3.83 -38.00 -30.05
CA LYS A 458 -5.08 -37.70 -30.74
C LYS A 458 -5.45 -36.25 -30.61
#